data_a518e664bc4fe67e93b9f280fb0c16da
#
_entry.id   a518e664bc4fe67e93b9f280fb0c16da
#
_cell.length_a   1.000
_cell.length_b   1.000
_cell.length_c   1.000
_cell.angle_alpha   90.00
_cell.angle_beta   90.00
_cell.angle_gamma   90.00
#
_symmetry.space_group_name_H-M   'P 1'
#
loop_
_entity.id
_entity.type
_entity.pdbx_description
1 polymer ?
#
loop_
_entity_poly.entity_id
_entity_poly.type
_entity_poly.pdbx_seq_one_letter_code
_entity_poly.pdbx_strand_id
1 'polypeptide(L)'
;MINKYLKLETMNISVSKIGAELQSIVANRREYLWQGDPEFWGRRAPILFPIVGKLADDKLRIDGHEYTMKQHGFARDTEFVEQDGWYVIARRNDEAIQYPYDFDLRVRYTVDGNTLTCNWQVTNRGDGTMYFQIGAHPAFLLPEYDAKDAIHGYIMCYDANDNVVSPMLFSTLVNGLRAHYGQPKTLLNDKGILALIDTTFADDAILIEAHQVAKVTLFDKQGKRVLTVSCQQADAFGLWAPNKPGCPFVCIEPWCGIADNAGFKGDISERDCIHSLEPGKSFEFCYSITLNS
;
A
#
# COMPACT_ATOMS: atom_id res chain seq x y z
N MET A 1 36.03 -9.98 25.21
CA MET A 1 35.19 -9.33 24.19
C MET A 1 33.74 -9.69 24.48
N ILE A 2 32.98 -8.77 25.06
CA ILE A 2 31.57 -9.00 25.46
C ILE A 2 30.74 -8.69 24.22
N ASN A 3 30.21 -9.74 23.59
CA ASN A 3 29.18 -9.58 22.54
C ASN A 3 27.94 -8.99 23.22
N LYS A 4 27.77 -7.68 23.12
CA LYS A 4 26.57 -6.99 23.50
C LYS A 4 25.53 -7.23 22.38
N TYR A 5 24.82 -8.35 22.46
CA TYR A 5 23.56 -8.49 21.73
C TYR A 5 22.61 -7.42 22.29
N LEU A 6 22.47 -6.31 21.60
CA LEU A 6 21.37 -5.37 21.86
C LEU A 6 20.08 -6.16 21.58
N LYS A 7 19.40 -6.57 22.66
CA LYS A 7 18.06 -7.12 22.56
C LYS A 7 17.20 -5.99 22.00
N LEU A 8 16.68 -6.14 20.78
CA LEU A 8 15.73 -5.19 20.22
C LEU A 8 14.60 -4.98 21.23
N GLU A 9 14.31 -3.72 21.59
CA GLU A 9 13.09 -3.42 22.34
C GLU A 9 11.89 -3.92 21.49
N THR A 10 10.89 -4.46 22.15
CA THR A 10 9.69 -4.98 21.49
C THR A 10 9.08 -3.88 20.62
N MET A 11 8.78 -4.19 19.38
CA MET A 11 8.03 -3.30 18.50
C MET A 11 6.64 -3.03 19.11
N ASN A 12 6.26 -1.78 19.19
CA ASN A 12 4.93 -1.35 19.63
C ASN A 12 4.20 -0.72 18.45
N ILE A 13 2.93 -1.04 18.32
CA ILE A 13 2.06 -0.49 17.28
C ILE A 13 0.80 0.10 17.92
N SER A 14 0.18 1.05 17.24
CA SER A 14 -1.17 1.49 17.53
C SER A 14 -2.03 1.50 16.26
N VAL A 15 -3.32 1.23 16.42
CA VAL A 15 -4.26 1.08 15.31
C VAL A 15 -5.53 1.87 15.64
N SER A 16 -6.04 2.62 14.67
CA SER A 16 -7.33 3.30 14.76
C SER A 16 -8.47 2.36 14.37
N LYS A 17 -9.63 2.48 15.00
CA LYS A 17 -10.85 1.81 14.53
C LYS A 17 -11.35 2.38 13.21
N ILE A 18 -11.11 3.66 12.92
CA ILE A 18 -11.42 4.23 11.62
C ILE A 18 -10.40 3.71 10.61
N GLY A 19 -10.89 3.01 9.61
CA GLY A 19 -10.07 2.39 8.57
C GLY A 19 -9.27 1.16 9.02
N ALA A 20 -9.38 0.72 10.28
CA ALA A 20 -8.42 -0.18 10.92
C ALA A 20 -6.97 0.26 10.64
N GLU A 21 -6.76 1.58 10.52
CA GLU A 21 -5.52 2.18 10.03
C GLU A 21 -4.43 2.11 11.07
N LEU A 22 -3.26 1.62 10.68
CA LEU A 22 -2.05 1.65 11.50
C LEU A 22 -1.64 3.11 11.74
N GLN A 23 -1.48 3.48 13.02
CA GLN A 23 -1.23 4.86 13.44
C GLN A 23 0.21 5.11 13.89
N SER A 24 0.92 4.05 14.32
CA SER A 24 2.29 4.16 14.85
C SER A 24 3.00 2.81 14.77
N ILE A 25 4.29 2.85 14.49
CA ILE A 25 5.25 1.73 14.59
C ILE A 25 6.46 2.24 15.34
N VAL A 26 6.57 1.94 16.63
CA VAL A 26 7.69 2.39 17.46
C VAL A 26 8.58 1.20 17.82
N ALA A 27 9.87 1.31 17.56
CA ALA A 27 10.90 0.40 18.04
C ALA A 27 12.17 1.18 18.39
N ASN A 28 12.89 0.77 19.46
CA ASN A 28 14.10 1.46 19.93
C ASN A 28 13.89 2.98 20.11
N ARG A 29 12.74 3.39 20.65
CA ARG A 29 12.32 4.79 20.89
C ARG A 29 12.23 5.64 19.63
N ARG A 30 12.12 5.01 18.47
CA ARG A 30 11.97 5.70 17.19
C ARG A 30 10.62 5.35 16.57
N GLU A 31 9.92 6.37 16.07
CA GLU A 31 8.76 6.21 15.22
C GLU A 31 9.22 5.96 13.78
N TYR A 32 8.60 4.99 13.11
CA TYR A 32 8.88 4.65 11.72
C TYR A 32 7.76 5.08 10.77
N LEU A 33 6.54 5.24 11.30
CA LEU A 33 5.39 5.61 10.48
C LEU A 33 5.23 7.13 10.44
N TRP A 34 4.83 7.67 9.32
CA TRP A 34 4.42 9.06 9.16
C TRP A 34 3.25 9.40 10.10
N GLN A 35 3.26 10.60 10.69
CA GLN A 35 2.30 10.94 11.73
C GLN A 35 1.10 11.78 11.25
N GLY A 36 0.91 11.88 9.93
CA GLY A 36 -0.32 12.41 9.34
C GLY A 36 -0.46 13.93 9.43
N ASP A 37 0.64 14.70 9.35
CA ASP A 37 0.56 16.14 9.26
C ASP A 37 -0.15 16.55 7.97
N PRO A 38 -1.32 17.22 8.05
CA PRO A 38 -2.10 17.61 6.89
C PRO A 38 -1.39 18.63 6.00
N GLU A 39 -0.32 19.25 6.47
CA GLU A 39 0.52 20.08 5.61
C GLU A 39 1.06 19.28 4.42
N PHE A 40 1.44 18.01 4.61
CA PHE A 40 1.92 17.12 3.56
C PHE A 40 0.85 16.10 3.16
N TRP A 41 0.41 15.26 4.10
CA TRP A 41 -0.58 14.23 3.87
C TRP A 41 -1.23 13.78 5.19
N GLY A 42 -2.54 13.97 5.32
CA GLY A 42 -3.29 13.76 6.55
C GLY A 42 -3.57 12.30 6.93
N ARG A 43 -3.05 11.31 6.18
CA ARG A 43 -3.19 9.87 6.50
C ARG A 43 -1.83 9.29 6.87
N ARG A 44 -1.81 8.01 7.29
CA ARG A 44 -0.60 7.31 7.75
C ARG A 44 -0.36 5.99 7.03
N ALA A 45 -1.35 5.09 7.03
CA ALA A 45 -1.28 3.77 6.42
C ALA A 45 -2.68 3.24 6.04
N PRO A 46 -3.45 3.97 5.21
CA PRO A 46 -4.82 3.58 4.91
C PRO A 46 -4.90 2.25 4.17
N ILE A 47 -5.99 1.51 4.45
CA ILE A 47 -6.36 0.30 3.72
C ILE A 47 -7.16 0.70 2.49
N LEU A 48 -6.80 0.17 1.35
CA LEU A 48 -7.44 0.43 0.06
C LEU A 48 -8.41 -0.72 -0.23
N PHE A 49 -9.72 -0.45 -0.20
CA PHE A 49 -10.77 -1.43 -0.48
C PHE A 49 -12.11 -0.71 -0.72
N PRO A 50 -12.96 -1.14 -1.66
CA PRO A 50 -12.86 -2.35 -2.50
C PRO A 50 -12.14 -2.13 -3.83
N ILE A 51 -11.50 -0.99 -4.01
CA ILE A 51 -10.68 -0.67 -5.17
C ILE A 51 -9.33 -0.12 -4.76
N VAL A 52 -8.34 -0.32 -5.61
CA VAL A 52 -7.01 0.27 -5.51
C VAL A 52 -6.86 1.35 -6.59
N GLY A 53 -6.23 2.48 -6.23
CA GLY A 53 -6.06 3.59 -7.15
C GLY A 53 -7.37 4.33 -7.44
N LYS A 54 -7.40 5.01 -8.57
CA LYS A 54 -8.53 5.81 -9.04
C LYS A 54 -9.29 5.07 -10.14
N LEU A 55 -10.61 5.25 -10.14
CA LEU A 55 -11.49 4.82 -11.23
C LEU A 55 -11.57 5.89 -12.32
N ALA A 56 -11.69 5.46 -13.58
CA ALA A 56 -12.04 6.37 -14.66
C ALA A 56 -13.41 7.01 -14.40
N ASP A 57 -13.47 8.32 -14.52
CA ASP A 57 -14.67 9.13 -14.24
C ASP A 57 -15.21 9.03 -12.80
N ASP A 58 -14.42 8.50 -11.83
CA ASP A 58 -14.84 8.17 -10.47
C ASP A 58 -16.07 7.23 -10.43
N LYS A 59 -16.19 6.35 -11.45
CA LYS A 59 -17.32 5.45 -11.66
C LYS A 59 -16.91 3.99 -11.54
N LEU A 60 -17.59 3.28 -10.63
CA LEU A 60 -17.56 1.82 -10.55
C LEU A 60 -18.77 1.29 -11.31
N ARG A 61 -18.55 0.44 -12.32
CA ARG A 61 -19.61 -0.14 -13.14
C ARG A 61 -19.75 -1.62 -12.81
N ILE A 62 -20.98 -2.03 -12.46
CA ILE A 62 -21.30 -3.40 -12.03
C ILE A 62 -22.65 -3.76 -12.64
N ASP A 63 -22.68 -4.79 -13.50
CA ASP A 63 -23.91 -5.32 -14.12
C ASP A 63 -24.76 -4.21 -14.78
N GLY A 64 -24.12 -3.27 -15.47
CA GLY A 64 -24.78 -2.17 -16.18
C GLY A 64 -25.21 -0.99 -15.27
N HIS A 65 -24.97 -1.04 -13.97
CA HIS A 65 -25.22 0.04 -13.03
C HIS A 65 -23.93 0.84 -12.75
N GLU A 66 -24.07 2.15 -12.54
CA GLU A 66 -22.95 3.02 -12.17
C GLU A 66 -23.05 3.44 -10.71
N TYR A 67 -21.95 3.27 -9.99
CA TYR A 67 -21.76 3.70 -8.60
C TYR A 67 -20.64 4.72 -8.52
N THR A 68 -20.78 5.75 -7.69
CA THR A 68 -19.70 6.69 -7.44
C THR A 68 -18.76 6.13 -6.37
N MET A 69 -17.47 6.04 -6.70
CA MET A 69 -16.48 5.53 -5.76
C MET A 69 -15.24 6.42 -5.78
N LYS A 70 -14.85 6.92 -4.61
CA LYS A 70 -13.63 7.73 -4.47
C LYS A 70 -12.39 6.85 -4.65
N GLN A 71 -11.30 7.49 -5.06
CA GLN A 71 -9.97 6.85 -5.11
C GLN A 71 -9.69 6.05 -3.85
N HIS A 72 -9.22 4.81 -4.02
CA HIS A 72 -8.91 3.84 -2.95
C HIS A 72 -10.12 3.33 -2.16
N GLY A 73 -11.34 3.55 -2.62
CA GLY A 73 -12.55 3.04 -2.00
C GLY A 73 -12.90 3.69 -0.65
N PHE A 74 -13.67 2.98 0.15
CA PHE A 74 -14.29 3.51 1.37
C PHE A 74 -13.75 2.92 2.68
N ALA A 75 -13.06 1.78 2.67
CA ALA A 75 -12.66 1.09 3.91
C ALA A 75 -11.86 2.01 4.85
N ARG A 76 -10.99 2.83 4.30
CA ARG A 76 -10.16 3.79 5.05
C ARG A 76 -10.93 4.88 5.80
N ASP A 77 -12.20 5.10 5.45
CA ASP A 77 -13.08 6.09 6.06
C ASP A 77 -14.21 5.45 6.87
N THR A 78 -14.22 4.10 6.99
CA THR A 78 -15.24 3.33 7.69
C THR A 78 -14.76 2.95 9.10
N GLU A 79 -15.66 2.98 10.09
CA GLU A 79 -15.36 2.47 11.42
C GLU A 79 -15.45 0.93 11.44
N PHE A 80 -14.38 0.29 11.92
CA PHE A 80 -14.28 -1.14 12.12
C PHE A 80 -14.66 -1.50 13.55
N VAL A 81 -15.29 -2.67 13.73
CA VAL A 81 -15.57 -3.25 15.03
C VAL A 81 -14.45 -4.23 15.38
N GLU A 82 -13.94 -4.12 16.60
CA GLU A 82 -12.95 -5.08 17.10
C GLU A 82 -13.64 -6.35 17.59
N GLN A 83 -13.27 -7.50 17.05
CA GLN A 83 -13.82 -8.81 17.37
C GLN A 83 -12.72 -9.88 17.32
N ASP A 84 -12.46 -10.56 18.45
CA ASP A 84 -11.50 -11.68 18.56
C ASP A 84 -10.10 -11.34 18.01
N GLY A 85 -9.61 -10.11 18.26
CA GLY A 85 -8.32 -9.62 17.79
C GLY A 85 -8.28 -9.26 16.28
N TRP A 86 -9.44 -9.17 15.63
CA TRP A 86 -9.62 -8.65 14.30
C TRP A 86 -10.39 -7.33 14.32
N TYR A 87 -10.04 -6.43 13.43
CA TYR A 87 -10.88 -5.31 13.03
C TYR A 87 -11.77 -5.77 11.89
N VAL A 88 -13.08 -5.57 11.99
CA VAL A 88 -14.07 -6.15 11.07
C VAL A 88 -15.02 -5.08 10.54
N ILE A 89 -15.21 -5.05 9.23
CA ILE A 89 -16.39 -4.46 8.59
C ILE A 89 -17.20 -5.64 8.02
N ALA A 90 -18.46 -5.74 8.43
CA ALA A 90 -19.43 -6.66 7.86
C ALA A 90 -20.51 -5.83 7.17
N ARG A 91 -20.71 -6.07 5.90
CA ARG A 91 -21.77 -5.42 5.15
C ARG A 91 -22.85 -6.39 4.73
N ARG A 92 -24.10 -5.97 4.88
CA ARG A 92 -25.30 -6.66 4.41
C ARG A 92 -26.27 -5.61 3.88
N ASN A 93 -26.44 -5.54 2.56
CA ASN A 93 -27.42 -4.68 1.86
C ASN A 93 -27.51 -3.24 2.39
N ASP A 94 -26.37 -2.59 2.62
CA ASP A 94 -26.34 -1.21 3.06
C ASP A 94 -26.24 -0.30 1.81
N GLU A 95 -27.38 0.32 1.44
CA GLU A 95 -27.47 1.23 0.29
C GLU A 95 -26.62 2.51 0.43
N ALA A 96 -26.21 2.86 1.65
CA ALA A 96 -25.38 4.05 1.88
C ALA A 96 -23.96 3.91 1.31
N ILE A 97 -23.48 2.67 1.18
CA ILE A 97 -22.18 2.38 0.54
C ILE A 97 -22.47 1.96 -0.91
N GLN A 98 -21.92 2.68 -1.87
CA GLN A 98 -22.12 2.43 -3.30
C GLN A 98 -21.26 1.27 -3.82
N TYR A 99 -21.47 0.09 -3.21
CA TYR A 99 -20.80 -1.17 -3.58
C TYR A 99 -21.74 -2.34 -3.26
N PRO A 100 -22.42 -2.93 -4.26
CA PRO A 100 -23.63 -3.74 -4.08
C PRO A 100 -23.35 -5.20 -3.71
N TYR A 101 -22.28 -5.49 -3.00
CA TYR A 101 -21.95 -6.84 -2.54
C TYR A 101 -22.06 -6.96 -1.03
N ASP A 102 -22.54 -8.11 -0.56
CA ASP A 102 -22.46 -8.51 0.83
C ASP A 102 -21.11 -9.14 1.13
N PHE A 103 -20.38 -8.62 2.11
CA PHE A 103 -19.03 -9.07 2.41
C PHE A 103 -18.66 -8.91 3.88
N ASP A 104 -17.60 -9.64 4.28
CA ASP A 104 -16.82 -9.33 5.48
C ASP A 104 -15.40 -8.95 5.04
N LEU A 105 -14.89 -7.82 5.53
CA LEU A 105 -13.47 -7.47 5.50
C LEU A 105 -12.92 -7.54 6.92
N ARG A 106 -11.87 -8.33 7.13
CA ARG A 106 -11.20 -8.50 8.42
C ARG A 106 -9.73 -8.12 8.29
N VAL A 107 -9.23 -7.44 9.31
CA VAL A 107 -7.84 -6.96 9.38
C VAL A 107 -7.27 -7.34 10.74
N ARG A 108 -6.06 -7.89 10.77
CA ARG A 108 -5.33 -8.19 12.00
C ARG A 108 -3.86 -7.86 11.85
N TYR A 109 -3.31 -7.28 12.88
CA TYR A 109 -1.90 -6.93 13.01
C TYR A 109 -1.24 -7.87 14.03
N THR A 110 -0.11 -8.45 13.67
CA THR A 110 0.69 -9.32 14.55
C THR A 110 2.15 -8.88 14.52
N VAL A 111 2.79 -8.84 15.69
CA VAL A 111 4.20 -8.48 15.83
C VAL A 111 4.97 -9.70 16.31
N ASP A 112 6.04 -10.05 15.58
CA ASP A 112 7.02 -11.08 15.97
C ASP A 112 8.42 -10.50 15.80
N GLY A 113 9.11 -10.30 16.93
CA GLY A 113 10.44 -9.67 16.96
C GLY A 113 10.43 -8.28 16.34
N ASN A 114 11.12 -8.13 15.22
CA ASN A 114 11.21 -6.88 14.46
C ASN A 114 10.29 -6.84 13.24
N THR A 115 9.35 -7.77 13.12
CA THR A 115 8.45 -7.88 11.97
C THR A 115 7.00 -7.67 12.41
N LEU A 116 6.35 -6.71 11.78
CA LEU A 116 4.91 -6.52 11.81
C LEU A 116 4.30 -7.17 10.58
N THR A 117 3.30 -8.05 10.79
CA THR A 117 2.50 -8.63 9.70
C THR A 117 1.08 -8.10 9.77
N CYS A 118 0.61 -7.58 8.64
CA CYS A 118 -0.78 -7.19 8.42
C CYS A 118 -1.48 -8.31 7.66
N ASN A 119 -2.51 -8.91 8.26
CA ASN A 119 -3.30 -9.99 7.66
C ASN A 119 -4.68 -9.46 7.34
N TRP A 120 -5.15 -9.67 6.12
CA TRP A 120 -6.48 -9.32 5.66
C TRP A 120 -7.21 -10.53 5.14
N GLN A 121 -8.52 -10.56 5.39
CA GLN A 121 -9.41 -11.58 4.86
C GLN A 121 -10.65 -10.88 4.30
N VAL A 122 -10.95 -11.14 3.03
CA VAL A 122 -12.18 -10.70 2.36
C VAL A 122 -13.03 -11.93 2.14
N THR A 123 -14.29 -11.92 2.60
CA THR A 123 -15.22 -13.04 2.42
C THR A 123 -16.45 -12.55 1.67
N ASN A 124 -16.81 -13.21 0.58
CA ASN A 124 -18.08 -12.99 -0.10
C ASN A 124 -19.23 -13.61 0.73
N ARG A 125 -20.20 -12.79 1.16
CA ARG A 125 -21.37 -13.19 1.92
C ARG A 125 -22.66 -13.14 1.09
N GLY A 126 -22.54 -12.66 -0.16
CA GLY A 126 -23.65 -12.64 -1.10
C GLY A 126 -23.89 -13.98 -1.78
N ASP A 127 -24.81 -13.98 -2.73
CA ASP A 127 -25.26 -15.14 -3.52
C ASP A 127 -24.70 -15.15 -4.95
N GLY A 128 -24.06 -14.06 -5.37
CA GLY A 128 -23.37 -13.92 -6.66
C GLY A 128 -21.86 -13.74 -6.52
N THR A 129 -21.12 -13.77 -7.65
CA THR A 129 -19.68 -13.51 -7.69
C THR A 129 -19.40 -12.06 -7.30
N MET A 130 -18.53 -11.86 -6.33
CA MET A 130 -18.09 -10.56 -5.86
C MET A 130 -16.73 -10.20 -6.48
N TYR A 131 -16.58 -8.96 -6.93
CA TYR A 131 -15.33 -8.43 -7.50
C TYR A 131 -14.75 -7.33 -6.62
N PHE A 132 -13.44 -7.36 -6.38
CA PHE A 132 -12.77 -6.37 -5.53
C PHE A 132 -11.27 -6.27 -5.82
N GLN A 133 -10.66 -5.24 -5.27
CA GLN A 133 -9.21 -5.09 -5.12
C GLN A 133 -8.91 -4.68 -3.67
N ILE A 134 -7.70 -4.94 -3.21
CA ILE A 134 -7.25 -4.57 -1.87
C ILE A 134 -5.78 -4.15 -1.89
N GLY A 135 -5.39 -3.20 -1.04
CA GLY A 135 -4.02 -2.73 -0.97
C GLY A 135 -3.71 -1.97 0.31
N ALA A 136 -2.43 -1.77 0.57
CA ALA A 136 -1.92 -0.94 1.66
C ALA A 136 -1.25 0.32 1.13
N HIS A 137 -1.24 1.37 1.95
CA HIS A 137 -0.61 2.65 1.62
C HIS A 137 0.19 3.22 2.81
N PRO A 138 1.08 2.43 3.45
CA PRO A 138 1.86 2.90 4.59
C PRO A 138 2.91 3.92 4.16
N ALA A 139 3.01 5.01 4.92
CA ALA A 139 4.01 6.05 4.76
C ALA A 139 5.08 5.94 5.84
N PHE A 140 6.33 5.90 5.43
CA PHE A 140 7.48 5.70 6.33
C PHE A 140 8.34 6.95 6.42
N LEU A 141 8.65 7.36 7.65
CA LEU A 141 9.54 8.48 7.93
C LEU A 141 10.95 8.21 7.37
N LEU A 142 11.50 9.21 6.69
CA LEU A 142 12.88 9.21 6.25
C LEU A 142 13.79 9.54 7.45
N PRO A 143 14.77 8.67 7.77
CA PRO A 143 15.65 8.91 8.90
C PRO A 143 16.49 10.16 8.74
N GLU A 144 16.64 10.94 9.82
CA GLU A 144 17.51 12.12 9.85
C GLU A 144 17.27 13.06 8.66
N TYR A 145 15.99 13.17 8.25
CA TYR A 145 15.59 14.03 7.15
C TYR A 145 16.04 15.48 7.40
N ASP A 146 16.71 16.06 6.41
CA ASP A 146 17.01 17.50 6.33
C ASP A 146 16.65 17.97 4.92
N ALA A 147 15.80 18.96 4.81
CA ALA A 147 15.36 19.54 3.53
C ALA A 147 16.50 20.18 2.72
N LYS A 148 17.68 20.34 3.29
CA LYS A 148 18.88 20.85 2.59
C LYS A 148 19.69 19.76 1.91
N ASP A 149 19.43 18.50 2.24
CA ASP A 149 20.13 17.37 1.63
C ASP A 149 19.67 17.18 0.19
N ALA A 150 20.62 16.87 -0.70
CA ALA A 150 20.29 16.55 -2.09
C ALA A 150 19.67 15.14 -2.24
N ILE A 151 19.91 14.25 -1.29
CA ILE A 151 19.41 12.87 -1.26
C ILE A 151 18.91 12.57 0.14
N HIS A 152 17.67 12.12 0.26
CA HIS A 152 16.99 11.86 1.52
C HIS A 152 17.02 10.39 1.94
N GLY A 153 17.32 9.50 1.03
CA GLY A 153 17.39 8.05 1.22
C GLY A 153 17.45 7.31 -0.10
N TYR A 154 17.32 5.98 -0.04
CA TYR A 154 17.35 5.14 -1.21
C TYR A 154 16.31 4.02 -1.10
N ILE A 155 15.84 3.56 -2.26
CA ILE A 155 14.97 2.37 -2.37
C ILE A 155 15.65 1.35 -3.26
N MET A 156 15.55 0.08 -2.87
CA MET A 156 15.85 -1.08 -3.70
C MET A 156 14.67 -2.03 -3.71
N CYS A 157 14.38 -2.58 -4.88
CA CYS A 157 13.30 -3.53 -5.11
C CYS A 157 13.87 -4.92 -5.40
N TYR A 158 13.20 -5.95 -4.89
CA TYR A 158 13.61 -7.34 -5.03
C TYR A 158 12.46 -8.20 -5.52
N ASP A 159 12.75 -9.16 -6.38
CA ASP A 159 11.80 -10.18 -6.81
C ASP A 159 11.51 -11.22 -5.68
N ALA A 160 10.69 -12.22 -5.99
CA ALA A 160 10.34 -13.29 -5.05
C ALA A 160 11.53 -14.19 -4.66
N ASN A 161 12.62 -14.16 -5.42
CA ASN A 161 13.83 -14.94 -5.20
C ASN A 161 14.97 -14.11 -4.57
N ASP A 162 14.67 -12.91 -4.08
CA ASP A 162 15.64 -11.97 -3.49
C ASP A 162 16.67 -11.39 -4.49
N ASN A 163 16.41 -11.47 -5.79
CA ASN A 163 17.24 -10.78 -6.77
C ASN A 163 16.84 -9.32 -6.87
N VAL A 164 17.82 -8.43 -7.01
CA VAL A 164 17.55 -7.01 -7.29
C VAL A 164 16.89 -6.88 -8.66
N VAL A 165 15.75 -6.19 -8.68
CA VAL A 165 15.01 -5.90 -9.93
C VAL A 165 15.68 -4.71 -10.63
N SER A 166 16.33 -4.99 -11.78
CA SER A 166 16.96 -3.96 -12.60
C SER A 166 17.17 -4.49 -14.04
N PRO A 167 16.72 -3.82 -15.11
CA PRO A 167 15.87 -2.64 -15.07
C PRO A 167 14.46 -2.96 -14.56
N MET A 168 13.80 -1.97 -13.98
CA MET A 168 12.45 -2.08 -13.48
C MET A 168 11.48 -1.39 -14.43
N LEU A 169 10.43 -2.11 -14.85
CA LEU A 169 9.35 -1.52 -15.64
C LEU A 169 8.34 -0.87 -14.70
N PHE A 170 7.97 0.36 -14.97
CA PHE A 170 6.98 1.07 -14.17
C PHE A 170 6.06 1.94 -15.02
N SER A 171 4.89 2.22 -14.48
CA SER A 171 3.94 3.19 -15.00
C SER A 171 3.93 4.43 -14.10
N THR A 172 3.57 5.57 -14.67
CA THR A 172 3.23 6.77 -13.92
C THR A 172 1.73 7.02 -13.99
N LEU A 173 1.23 7.79 -13.04
CA LEU A 173 -0.16 8.22 -13.03
C LEU A 173 -0.29 9.61 -13.63
N VAL A 174 -1.39 9.84 -14.35
CA VAL A 174 -1.83 11.17 -14.77
C VAL A 174 -3.22 11.38 -14.21
N ASN A 175 -3.38 12.36 -13.32
CA ASN A 175 -4.61 12.57 -12.58
C ASN A 175 -5.11 11.33 -11.82
N GLY A 176 -4.18 10.49 -11.32
CA GLY A 176 -4.46 9.27 -10.59
C GLY A 176 -4.84 8.06 -11.46
N LEU A 177 -4.85 8.18 -12.79
CA LEU A 177 -5.12 7.10 -13.74
C LEU A 177 -3.84 6.67 -14.45
N ARG A 178 -3.72 5.39 -14.83
CA ARG A 178 -2.60 4.93 -15.65
C ARG A 178 -2.68 5.55 -17.04
N ALA A 179 -1.69 6.33 -17.40
CA ALA A 179 -1.69 7.07 -18.65
C ALA A 179 -1.16 6.27 -19.84
N HIS A 180 -0.15 5.44 -19.64
CA HIS A 180 0.47 4.62 -20.68
C HIS A 180 1.04 3.35 -20.09
N TYR A 181 0.55 2.22 -20.55
CA TYR A 181 1.17 0.93 -20.36
C TYR A 181 2.41 0.81 -21.24
N GLY A 182 3.56 0.52 -20.65
CA GLY A 182 4.63 -0.13 -21.40
C GLY A 182 5.71 0.73 -22.08
N GLN A 183 6.01 1.94 -21.58
CA GLN A 183 7.30 2.53 -21.88
C GLN A 183 8.23 2.27 -20.68
N PRO A 184 9.24 1.39 -20.80
CA PRO A 184 10.17 1.16 -19.71
C PRO A 184 10.95 2.42 -19.44
N LYS A 185 10.65 3.10 -18.34
CA LYS A 185 11.52 4.13 -17.80
C LYS A 185 12.42 3.43 -16.78
N THR A 186 13.71 3.49 -16.94
CA THR A 186 14.67 3.02 -15.94
C THR A 186 14.92 4.17 -14.96
N LEU A 187 14.34 4.09 -13.78
CA LEU A 187 14.63 5.02 -12.68
C LEU A 187 15.87 4.61 -11.88
N LEU A 188 16.31 3.40 -12.08
CA LEU A 188 17.37 2.80 -11.29
C LEU A 188 18.71 3.01 -11.98
N ASN A 189 19.74 3.27 -11.18
CA ASN A 189 21.10 3.14 -11.68
C ASN A 189 21.42 1.66 -11.99
N ASP A 190 22.60 1.38 -12.56
CA ASP A 190 23.03 0.03 -12.92
C ASP A 190 23.04 -0.98 -11.76
N LYS A 191 22.91 -0.50 -10.51
CA LYS A 191 22.87 -1.31 -9.29
C LYS A 191 21.44 -1.53 -8.77
N GLY A 192 20.40 -1.07 -9.47
CA GLY A 192 19.02 -1.19 -9.04
C GLY A 192 18.64 -0.27 -7.87
N ILE A 193 19.30 0.88 -7.72
CA ILE A 193 19.08 1.83 -6.64
C ILE A 193 18.30 3.05 -7.14
N LEU A 194 17.16 3.33 -6.51
CA LEU A 194 16.40 4.57 -6.66
C LEU A 194 16.83 5.54 -5.55
N ALA A 195 17.41 6.67 -5.90
CA ALA A 195 17.66 7.75 -4.95
C ALA A 195 16.39 8.55 -4.72
N LEU A 196 16.06 8.82 -3.44
CA LEU A 196 14.95 9.69 -3.05
C LEU A 196 15.46 11.14 -2.99
N ILE A 197 15.02 11.92 -3.97
CA ILE A 197 15.31 13.36 -4.09
C ILE A 197 13.99 14.12 -4.20
N ASP A 198 13.99 15.42 -4.07
CA ASP A 198 12.77 16.25 -4.08
C ASP A 198 11.88 16.05 -5.32
N THR A 199 12.47 15.67 -6.44
CA THR A 199 11.75 15.49 -7.71
C THR A 199 11.44 14.03 -8.05
N THR A 200 11.72 13.07 -7.15
CA THR A 200 11.49 11.64 -7.43
C THR A 200 10.04 11.35 -7.81
N PHE A 201 9.10 12.05 -7.18
CA PHE A 201 7.66 11.88 -7.40
C PHE A 201 7.01 13.10 -8.09
N ALA A 202 7.78 13.82 -8.91
CA ALA A 202 7.27 15.00 -9.64
C ALA A 202 6.12 14.63 -10.61
N ASP A 203 6.14 13.43 -11.17
CA ASP A 203 5.13 12.89 -12.08
C ASP A 203 4.15 11.94 -11.36
N ASP A 204 3.83 12.20 -10.04
CA ASP A 204 2.97 11.37 -9.20
C ASP A 204 3.62 10.03 -8.79
N ALA A 205 2.83 9.01 -8.44
CA ALA A 205 3.32 7.71 -7.99
C ALA A 205 4.05 6.93 -9.09
N ILE A 206 5.06 6.16 -8.65
CA ILE A 206 5.75 5.17 -9.47
C ILE A 206 5.08 3.83 -9.21
N LEU A 207 4.42 3.25 -10.22
CA LEU A 207 3.78 1.94 -10.14
C LEU A 207 4.65 0.87 -10.76
N ILE A 208 5.06 -0.10 -9.97
CA ILE A 208 5.83 -1.26 -10.40
C ILE A 208 4.87 -2.43 -10.52
N GLU A 209 4.48 -2.74 -11.74
CA GLU A 209 3.41 -3.68 -12.09
C GLU A 209 3.92 -5.09 -12.40
N ALA A 210 2.99 -5.99 -12.72
CA ALA A 210 3.24 -7.32 -13.28
C ALA A 210 4.07 -8.24 -12.36
N HIS A 211 3.84 -8.18 -11.05
CA HIS A 211 4.51 -9.02 -10.04
C HIS A 211 6.05 -8.98 -10.10
N GLN A 212 6.63 -7.90 -10.65
CA GLN A 212 8.09 -7.77 -10.76
C GLN A 212 8.77 -7.73 -9.40
N VAL A 213 8.07 -7.20 -8.38
CA VAL A 213 8.61 -6.91 -7.05
C VAL A 213 7.80 -7.64 -5.99
N ALA A 214 8.49 -8.32 -5.08
CA ALA A 214 7.93 -8.95 -3.88
C ALA A 214 8.39 -8.25 -2.59
N LYS A 215 9.48 -7.47 -2.65
CA LYS A 215 10.04 -6.75 -1.50
C LYS A 215 10.61 -5.41 -1.92
N VAL A 216 10.37 -4.41 -1.08
CA VAL A 216 10.91 -3.05 -1.22
C VAL A 216 11.64 -2.69 0.07
N THR A 217 12.92 -2.35 -0.03
CA THR A 217 13.74 -1.93 1.12
C THR A 217 14.04 -0.44 1.05
N LEU A 218 13.76 0.25 2.16
CA LEU A 218 14.14 1.63 2.38
C LEU A 218 15.51 1.67 3.08
N PHE A 219 16.40 2.50 2.56
CA PHE A 219 17.71 2.82 3.14
C PHE A 219 17.75 4.31 3.51
N ASP A 220 18.46 4.63 4.57
CA ASP A 220 18.78 6.02 4.88
C ASP A 220 19.79 6.64 3.90
N LYS A 221 20.10 7.92 4.08
CA LYS A 221 21.05 8.66 3.23
C LYS A 221 22.50 8.17 3.36
N GLN A 222 22.84 7.41 4.38
CA GLN A 222 24.13 6.74 4.57
C GLN A 222 24.17 5.33 3.96
N GLY A 223 23.05 4.84 3.40
CA GLY A 223 22.93 3.51 2.81
C GLY A 223 22.71 2.39 3.84
N LYS A 224 22.33 2.72 5.09
CA LYS A 224 21.94 1.74 6.09
C LYS A 224 20.48 1.34 5.87
N ARG A 225 20.17 0.05 5.95
CA ARG A 225 18.78 -0.45 5.86
C ARG A 225 17.94 0.10 7.02
N VAL A 226 16.77 0.63 6.69
CA VAL A 226 15.78 1.15 7.65
C VAL A 226 14.70 0.12 7.90
N LEU A 227 14.02 -0.28 6.84
CA LEU A 227 12.96 -1.28 6.86
C LEU A 227 12.79 -1.96 5.49
N THR A 228 12.08 -3.07 5.51
CA THR A 228 11.66 -3.78 4.30
C THR A 228 10.16 -4.05 4.36
N VAL A 229 9.43 -3.66 3.31
CA VAL A 229 8.04 -4.06 3.08
C VAL A 229 8.04 -5.27 2.15
N SER A 230 7.40 -6.36 2.54
CA SER A 230 7.33 -7.60 1.76
C SER A 230 5.90 -8.00 1.52
N CYS A 231 5.58 -8.36 0.28
CA CYS A 231 4.30 -8.91 -0.14
C CYS A 231 4.48 -9.78 -1.38
N GLN A 232 4.33 -11.10 -1.21
CA GLN A 232 4.48 -12.07 -2.31
C GLN A 232 3.27 -12.06 -3.26
N GLN A 233 2.12 -11.62 -2.78
CA GLN A 233 0.85 -11.65 -3.48
C GLN A 233 0.56 -10.35 -4.23
N ALA A 234 1.42 -9.32 -4.11
CA ALA A 234 1.18 -8.03 -4.72
C ALA A 234 1.19 -8.11 -6.26
N ASP A 235 0.15 -7.62 -6.89
CA ASP A 235 0.10 -7.40 -8.35
C ASP A 235 1.03 -6.25 -8.73
N ALA A 236 1.11 -5.25 -7.86
CA ALA A 236 1.94 -4.07 -8.03
C ALA A 236 2.45 -3.52 -6.69
N PHE A 237 3.55 -2.75 -6.76
CA PHE A 237 3.97 -1.85 -5.68
C PHE A 237 3.88 -0.41 -6.15
N GLY A 238 3.23 0.43 -5.34
CA GLY A 238 3.28 1.87 -5.46
C GLY A 238 4.41 2.45 -4.62
N LEU A 239 5.15 3.41 -5.20
CA LEU A 239 6.07 4.28 -4.47
C LEU A 239 5.59 5.71 -4.63
N TRP A 240 5.40 6.43 -3.52
CA TRP A 240 4.85 7.76 -3.59
C TRP A 240 5.28 8.65 -2.40
N ALA A 241 5.40 9.92 -2.66
CA ALA A 241 5.33 11.00 -1.69
C ALA A 241 4.67 12.22 -2.37
N PRO A 242 4.02 13.11 -1.63
CA PRO A 242 3.52 14.34 -2.25
C PRO A 242 4.68 15.13 -2.86
N ASN A 243 4.49 15.62 -4.08
CA ASN A 243 5.45 16.51 -4.74
C ASN A 243 5.43 17.89 -4.06
N LYS A 244 5.96 17.92 -2.84
CA LYS A 244 6.02 19.10 -1.98
C LYS A 244 7.38 19.16 -1.31
N PRO A 245 8.14 20.26 -1.48
CA PRO A 245 9.43 20.43 -0.82
C PRO A 245 9.30 20.26 0.70
N GLY A 246 10.26 19.57 1.29
CA GLY A 246 10.26 19.34 2.74
C GLY A 246 9.49 18.10 3.18
N CYS A 247 8.98 17.26 2.27
CA CYS A 247 8.26 16.03 2.61
C CYS A 247 9.20 14.99 3.26
N PRO A 248 9.01 14.64 4.54
CA PRO A 248 9.96 13.81 5.29
C PRO A 248 9.61 12.31 5.27
N PHE A 249 8.82 11.84 4.32
CA PHE A 249 8.39 10.44 4.25
C PHE A 249 8.29 9.93 2.82
N VAL A 250 8.20 8.62 2.69
CA VAL A 250 7.88 7.91 1.44
C VAL A 250 6.86 6.82 1.72
N CYS A 251 5.86 6.66 0.84
CA CYS A 251 4.95 5.53 0.84
C CYS A 251 5.55 4.35 0.08
N ILE A 252 5.38 3.14 0.62
CA ILE A 252 5.74 1.87 -0.01
C ILE A 252 4.50 0.98 0.05
N GLU A 253 3.84 0.80 -1.06
CA GLU A 253 2.44 0.41 -1.14
C GLU A 253 2.27 -0.94 -1.86
N PRO A 254 2.13 -2.07 -1.13
CA PRO A 254 1.78 -3.34 -1.76
C PRO A 254 0.30 -3.37 -2.13
N TRP A 255 0.00 -3.67 -3.41
CA TRP A 255 -1.34 -3.68 -3.98
C TRP A 255 -1.70 -5.04 -4.59
N CYS A 256 -2.86 -5.60 -4.21
CA CYS A 256 -3.60 -6.61 -4.96
C CYS A 256 -4.70 -5.89 -5.74
N GLY A 257 -4.34 -5.41 -6.89
CA GLY A 257 -5.14 -4.51 -7.72
C GLY A 257 -4.29 -3.39 -8.31
N ILE A 258 -4.93 -2.53 -9.11
CA ILE A 258 -4.28 -1.39 -9.76
C ILE A 258 -5.31 -0.32 -10.14
N ALA A 259 -4.86 0.93 -10.33
CA ALA A 259 -5.69 2.01 -10.86
C ALA A 259 -6.18 1.72 -12.29
N ASP A 260 -7.31 2.30 -12.67
CA ASP A 260 -7.81 2.17 -14.05
C ASP A 260 -6.86 2.83 -15.07
N ASN A 261 -6.92 2.31 -16.28
CA ASN A 261 -6.38 3.00 -17.44
C ASN A 261 -7.23 4.23 -17.76
N ALA A 262 -6.61 5.29 -18.25
CA ALA A 262 -7.34 6.45 -18.74
C ALA A 262 -8.37 6.03 -19.81
N GLY A 263 -9.63 6.44 -19.58
CA GLY A 263 -10.74 6.13 -20.49
C GLY A 263 -11.36 4.73 -20.36
N PHE A 264 -10.99 3.94 -19.34
CA PHE A 264 -11.66 2.66 -19.04
C PHE A 264 -13.16 2.89 -18.77
N LYS A 265 -14.02 2.11 -19.39
CA LYS A 265 -15.49 2.19 -19.27
C LYS A 265 -16.16 0.82 -19.12
N GLY A 266 -15.33 -0.22 -18.90
CA GLY A 266 -15.80 -1.59 -18.74
C GLY A 266 -16.47 -1.83 -17.38
N ASP A 267 -17.02 -3.00 -17.22
CA ASP A 267 -17.53 -3.52 -15.96
C ASP A 267 -16.38 -3.79 -14.96
N ILE A 268 -16.69 -3.85 -13.67
CA ILE A 268 -15.72 -4.17 -12.62
C ILE A 268 -14.95 -5.46 -12.90
N SER A 269 -15.62 -6.45 -13.49
CA SER A 269 -15.05 -7.76 -13.85
C SER A 269 -14.00 -7.70 -14.96
N GLU A 270 -13.96 -6.59 -15.72
CA GLU A 270 -13.02 -6.37 -16.82
C GLU A 270 -11.80 -5.51 -16.41
N ARG A 271 -11.75 -5.07 -15.15
CA ARG A 271 -10.62 -4.26 -14.65
C ARG A 271 -9.35 -5.09 -14.56
N ASP A 272 -8.21 -4.46 -14.83
CA ASP A 272 -6.91 -5.08 -14.64
C ASP A 272 -6.69 -5.45 -13.15
N CYS A 273 -6.07 -6.59 -12.89
CA CYS A 273 -5.77 -7.09 -11.55
C CYS A 273 -7.00 -7.13 -10.63
N ILE A 274 -8.19 -7.43 -11.19
CA ILE A 274 -9.40 -7.62 -10.39
C ILE A 274 -9.41 -9.02 -9.77
N HIS A 275 -9.78 -9.10 -8.49
CA HIS A 275 -10.04 -10.37 -7.82
C HIS A 275 -11.53 -10.67 -7.80
N SER A 276 -11.87 -11.96 -7.89
CA SER A 276 -13.25 -12.44 -7.80
C SER A 276 -13.39 -13.49 -6.71
N LEU A 277 -14.53 -13.50 -6.04
CA LEU A 277 -14.90 -14.49 -5.03
C LEU A 277 -16.29 -15.04 -5.31
N GLU A 278 -16.38 -16.33 -5.46
CA GLU A 278 -17.66 -17.05 -5.47
C GLU A 278 -18.36 -16.96 -4.10
N PRO A 279 -19.67 -17.16 -4.03
CA PRO A 279 -20.43 -17.17 -2.77
C PRO A 279 -19.79 -18.03 -1.70
N GLY A 280 -19.63 -17.47 -0.49
CA GLY A 280 -19.04 -18.12 0.67
C GLY A 280 -17.51 -18.32 0.63
N LYS A 281 -16.83 -17.90 -0.42
CA LYS A 281 -15.36 -18.00 -0.51
C LYS A 281 -14.68 -16.82 0.15
N SER A 282 -13.42 -17.04 0.56
CA SER A 282 -12.57 -16.01 1.17
C SER A 282 -11.25 -15.89 0.40
N PHE A 283 -10.74 -14.67 0.36
CA PHE A 283 -9.41 -14.30 -0.09
C PHE A 283 -8.60 -13.85 1.11
N GLU A 284 -7.39 -14.34 1.22
CA GLU A 284 -6.43 -13.95 2.26
C GLU A 284 -5.25 -13.25 1.63
N PHE A 285 -4.87 -12.13 2.21
CA PHE A 285 -3.77 -11.30 1.79
C PHE A 285 -2.94 -10.91 3.01
N CYS A 286 -1.63 -10.94 2.87
CA CYS A 286 -0.76 -10.42 3.91
C CYS A 286 0.43 -9.67 3.32
N TYR A 287 0.86 -8.66 4.06
CA TYR A 287 2.16 -8.03 3.86
C TYR A 287 2.87 -7.87 5.20
N SER A 288 4.17 -7.75 5.16
CA SER A 288 4.96 -7.54 6.37
C SER A 288 5.87 -6.32 6.26
N ILE A 289 6.14 -5.72 7.41
CA ILE A 289 7.09 -4.63 7.60
C ILE A 289 8.15 -5.13 8.57
N THR A 290 9.38 -5.35 8.08
CA THR A 290 10.51 -5.77 8.91
C THR A 290 11.43 -4.59 9.16
N LEU A 291 11.63 -4.21 10.43
CA LEU A 291 12.54 -3.14 10.81
C LEU A 291 13.98 -3.67 10.87
N ASN A 292 14.92 -2.88 10.34
CA ASN A 292 16.33 -3.18 10.41
C ASN A 292 16.99 -2.30 11.48
N SER A 293 17.79 -2.91 12.33
CA SER A 293 18.49 -2.27 13.46
C SER A 293 19.82 -1.67 13.05
#